data_f3a285d5fd824d9a45dc9dfce4cc3eea
#
_entry.id   f3a285d5fd824d9a45dc9dfce4cc3eea
#
_cell.length_a   1.000
_cell.length_b   1.000
_cell.length_c   1.000
_cell.angle_alpha   90.00
_cell.angle_beta   90.00
_cell.angle_gamma   90.00
#
_symmetry.space_group_name_H-M   'P 1'
#
loop_
_entity.id
_entity.type
_entity.pdbx_description
1 polymer ?
#
loop_
_entity_poly.entity_id
_entity_poly.type
_entity_poly.pdbx_seq_one_letter_code
_entity_poly.pdbx_strand_id
1 'polypeptide(L)'
;AGAGYINNCKYGMHGPIEVFSSHAISLLGEDYRRSWDGKAPSKCVSKLNFGLWGEDMFIDQCLGKVLDVGPRPTEPRLMCESHCDCPAWYWCGEGPDVVSYHPFKSIDSWKACMGNALAQDSMNETEVVSVLK
;
A
#
# COMPACT_ATOMS: atom_id res chain seq x y z
N ALA A 1 1.74 -20.93 -8.88
CA ALA A 1 1.57 -19.50 -8.68
C ALA A 1 1.51 -19.23 -7.18
N GLY A 2 2.49 -18.50 -6.67
CA GLY A 2 2.63 -18.29 -5.24
C GLY A 2 1.60 -17.31 -4.69
N ALA A 3 1.24 -17.50 -3.44
CA ALA A 3 0.62 -16.48 -2.63
C ALA A 3 1.57 -15.29 -2.51
N GLY A 4 1.04 -14.10 -2.50
CA GLY A 4 1.86 -12.92 -2.37
C GLY A 4 1.09 -11.69 -1.99
N TYR A 5 1.84 -10.66 -1.70
CA TYR A 5 1.32 -9.30 -1.51
C TYR A 5 2.36 -8.31 -2.01
N ILE A 6 1.92 -7.09 -2.32
CA ILE A 6 2.82 -6.07 -2.87
C ILE A 6 3.52 -5.33 -1.73
N ASN A 7 4.85 -5.27 -1.82
CA ASN A 7 5.68 -4.39 -1.04
C ASN A 7 5.75 -3.02 -1.76
N ASN A 8 4.95 -2.07 -1.33
CA ASN A 8 4.77 -0.78 -2.00
C ASN A 8 5.67 0.35 -1.46
N CYS A 9 6.50 0.05 -0.48
CA CYS A 9 7.37 1.01 0.18
C CYS A 9 8.73 0.37 0.44
N LYS A 10 9.82 1.15 0.47
CA LYS A 10 11.17 0.62 0.70
C LYS A 10 11.35 -0.11 2.05
N TYR A 11 10.45 0.10 2.99
CA TYR A 11 10.48 -0.55 4.31
C TYR A 11 9.50 -1.72 4.45
N GLY A 12 8.70 -2.00 3.45
CA GLY A 12 7.67 -3.02 3.48
C GLY A 12 6.35 -2.54 2.88
N MET A 13 5.26 -3.14 3.28
CA MET A 13 3.92 -2.69 2.92
C MET A 13 3.55 -1.44 3.73
N HIS A 14 2.93 -0.47 3.07
CA HIS A 14 2.47 0.78 3.67
C HIS A 14 0.98 1.02 3.39
N GLY A 15 0.24 1.46 4.41
CA GLY A 15 -1.20 1.48 4.49
C GLY A 15 -2.00 2.26 3.45
N PRO A 16 -1.47 3.32 2.77
CA PRO A 16 -2.25 4.04 1.75
C PRO A 16 -2.76 3.17 0.61
N ILE A 17 -2.08 2.08 0.30
CA ILE A 17 -2.55 1.07 -0.65
C ILE A 17 -2.01 -0.31 -0.24
N GLU A 18 -2.89 -1.26 -0.02
CA GLU A 18 -2.54 -2.63 0.36
C GLU A 18 -3.09 -3.62 -0.66
N VAL A 19 -2.21 -4.38 -1.30
CA VAL A 19 -2.59 -5.33 -2.34
C VAL A 19 -2.16 -6.74 -1.97
N PHE A 20 -3.11 -7.64 -1.86
CA PHE A 20 -2.91 -9.02 -1.47
C PHE A 20 -3.48 -9.99 -2.50
N SER A 21 -2.85 -11.13 -2.67
CA SER A 21 -3.49 -12.25 -3.36
C SER A 21 -4.60 -12.86 -2.49
N SER A 22 -5.58 -13.49 -3.13
CA SER A 22 -6.64 -14.21 -2.41
C SER A 22 -6.08 -15.30 -1.48
N HIS A 23 -4.98 -15.93 -1.87
CA HIS A 23 -4.32 -16.93 -1.05
C HIS A 23 -3.65 -16.32 0.19
N ALA A 24 -2.98 -15.17 0.07
CA ALA A 24 -2.43 -14.44 1.22
C ALA A 24 -3.51 -14.09 2.25
N ILE A 25 -4.63 -13.55 1.77
CA ILE A 25 -5.79 -13.24 2.62
C ILE A 25 -6.40 -14.50 3.25
N SER A 26 -6.45 -15.62 2.52
CA SER A 26 -6.95 -16.89 3.08
C SER A 26 -6.09 -17.38 4.24
N LEU A 27 -4.77 -17.33 4.10
CA LEU A 27 -3.84 -17.72 5.17
C LEU A 27 -3.95 -16.81 6.40
N LEU A 28 -4.06 -15.51 6.19
CA LEU A 28 -4.30 -14.56 7.27
C LEU A 28 -5.64 -14.83 7.97
N GLY A 29 -6.71 -15.04 7.19
CA GLY A 29 -8.04 -15.38 7.70
C GLY A 29 -8.05 -16.70 8.49
N GLU A 30 -7.29 -17.70 8.07
CA GLU A 30 -7.12 -18.95 8.83
C GLU A 30 -6.44 -18.70 10.18
N ASP A 31 -5.46 -17.82 10.24
CA ASP A 31 -4.80 -17.48 11.49
C ASP A 31 -5.73 -16.72 12.45
N TYR A 32 -6.59 -15.84 11.94
CA TYR A 32 -7.66 -15.23 12.74
C TYR A 32 -8.68 -16.25 13.28
N ARG A 33 -9.08 -17.22 12.45
CA ARG A 33 -10.03 -18.29 12.89
C ARG A 33 -9.47 -19.23 13.95
N ARG A 34 -8.15 -19.25 14.15
CA ARG A 34 -7.53 -20.01 15.25
C ARG A 34 -7.67 -19.36 16.60
N SER A 35 -7.95 -18.07 16.66
CA SER A 35 -8.23 -17.41 17.94
C SER A 35 -9.68 -17.67 18.37
N TRP A 36 -9.90 -17.69 19.68
CA TRP A 36 -11.21 -18.04 20.25
C TRP A 36 -12.32 -17.02 19.92
N ASP A 37 -11.95 -15.76 19.70
CA ASP A 37 -12.89 -14.66 19.39
C ASP A 37 -12.76 -14.10 17.97
N GLY A 38 -11.78 -14.58 17.19
CA GLY A 38 -11.52 -14.11 15.81
C GLY A 38 -11.02 -12.67 15.69
N LYS A 39 -10.63 -12.03 16.79
CA LYS A 39 -10.24 -10.59 16.78
C LYS A 39 -8.76 -10.34 16.54
N ALA A 40 -7.93 -11.36 16.61
CA ALA A 40 -6.51 -11.25 16.38
C ALA A 40 -5.95 -12.53 15.73
N PRO A 41 -4.92 -12.44 14.89
CA PRO A 41 -4.32 -13.61 14.26
C PRO A 41 -3.44 -14.37 15.26
N SER A 42 -3.82 -15.60 15.59
CA SER A 42 -3.29 -16.39 16.69
C SER A 42 -1.78 -16.61 16.65
N LYS A 43 -1.25 -17.10 15.51
CA LYS A 43 0.19 -17.32 15.33
C LYS A 43 0.97 -16.00 15.30
N CYS A 44 0.42 -15.00 14.61
CA CYS A 44 1.10 -13.72 14.47
C CYS A 44 1.25 -13.02 15.81
N VAL A 45 0.20 -12.96 16.64
CA VAL A 45 0.31 -12.32 17.96
C VAL A 45 1.18 -13.11 18.93
N SER A 46 1.37 -14.41 18.72
CA SER A 46 2.30 -15.22 19.53
C SER A 46 3.78 -14.93 19.21
N LYS A 47 4.07 -14.32 18.06
CA LYS A 47 5.43 -14.05 17.57
C LYS A 47 5.76 -12.57 17.45
N LEU A 48 4.73 -11.72 17.30
CA LEU A 48 4.86 -10.29 17.08
C LEU A 48 4.12 -9.52 18.17
N ASN A 49 4.56 -8.28 18.43
CA ASN A 49 3.88 -7.39 19.36
C ASN A 49 2.64 -6.76 18.69
N PHE A 50 1.49 -7.38 18.91
CA PHE A 50 0.21 -6.86 18.42
C PHE A 50 -0.12 -5.52 19.07
N GLY A 51 -0.42 -4.51 18.21
CA GLY A 51 -0.75 -3.15 18.67
C GLY A 51 0.45 -2.23 18.91
N LEU A 52 1.69 -2.71 18.78
CA LEU A 52 2.89 -1.87 18.89
C LEU A 52 3.12 -1.02 17.63
N TRP A 53 2.79 -1.56 16.47
CA TRP A 53 2.96 -0.93 15.15
C TRP A 53 1.62 -0.54 14.56
N GLY A 54 1.64 0.22 13.45
CA GLY A 54 0.49 0.35 12.57
C GLY A 54 0.08 -1.01 11.99
N GLU A 55 -1.16 -1.13 11.56
CA GLU A 55 -1.70 -2.41 11.09
C GLU A 55 -0.99 -2.88 9.82
N ASP A 56 -0.57 -1.98 8.94
CA ASP A 56 0.20 -2.24 7.73
C ASP A 56 1.52 -2.97 8.03
N MET A 57 2.31 -2.45 8.94
CA MET A 57 3.56 -3.08 9.36
C MET A 57 3.30 -4.41 10.09
N PHE A 58 2.27 -4.49 10.92
CA PHE A 58 1.92 -5.74 11.58
C PHE A 58 1.52 -6.82 10.58
N ILE A 59 0.69 -6.49 9.59
CA ILE A 59 0.25 -7.44 8.55
C ILE A 59 1.44 -7.85 7.66
N ASP A 60 2.32 -6.91 7.28
CA ASP A 60 3.53 -7.24 6.53
C ASP A 60 4.41 -8.26 7.27
N GLN A 61 4.70 -8.01 8.55
CA GLN A 61 5.50 -8.94 9.36
C GLN A 61 4.78 -10.27 9.60
N CYS A 62 3.46 -10.24 9.83
CA CYS A 62 2.64 -11.43 10.00
C CYS A 62 2.69 -12.32 8.76
N LEU A 63 2.34 -11.79 7.60
CA LEU A 63 2.34 -12.53 6.34
C LEU A 63 3.74 -12.99 5.96
N GLY A 64 4.72 -12.09 6.00
CA GLY A 64 6.04 -12.37 5.45
C GLY A 64 6.95 -13.20 6.34
N LYS A 65 6.87 -13.04 7.68
CA LYS A 65 7.78 -13.70 8.61
C LYS A 65 7.13 -14.84 9.41
N VAL A 66 5.85 -14.73 9.72
CA VAL A 66 5.18 -15.73 10.57
C VAL A 66 4.42 -16.76 9.74
N LEU A 67 3.73 -16.32 8.69
CA LEU A 67 2.94 -17.19 7.82
C LEU A 67 3.70 -17.60 6.55
N ASP A 68 4.90 -17.07 6.35
CA ASP A 68 5.78 -17.36 5.22
C ASP A 68 5.12 -17.19 3.84
N VAL A 69 4.38 -16.11 3.70
CA VAL A 69 3.68 -15.78 2.47
C VAL A 69 4.62 -15.10 1.48
N GLY A 70 4.76 -15.68 0.30
CA GLY A 70 5.54 -15.14 -0.82
C GLY A 70 4.94 -15.52 -2.17
N PRO A 71 5.40 -14.94 -3.26
CA PRO A 71 6.38 -13.85 -3.38
C PRO A 71 5.86 -12.48 -2.89
N ARG A 72 6.81 -11.57 -2.64
CA ARG A 72 6.54 -10.17 -2.24
C ARG A 72 7.21 -9.22 -3.22
N PRO A 73 6.64 -9.01 -4.41
CA PRO A 73 7.20 -8.09 -5.38
C PRO A 73 7.21 -6.67 -4.81
N THR A 74 8.25 -5.92 -5.13
CA THR A 74 8.38 -4.53 -4.74
C THR A 74 7.92 -3.64 -5.88
N GLU A 75 6.92 -2.79 -5.61
CA GLU A 75 6.38 -1.80 -6.54
C GLU A 75 6.39 -0.40 -5.92
N PRO A 76 7.57 0.20 -5.76
CA PRO A 76 7.71 1.48 -5.07
C PRO A 76 7.07 2.65 -5.81
N ARG A 77 6.84 2.52 -7.13
CA ARG A 77 6.20 3.53 -7.96
C ARG A 77 4.71 3.72 -7.67
N LEU A 78 4.09 2.78 -6.99
CA LEU A 78 2.70 2.95 -6.54
C LEU A 78 2.52 4.11 -5.56
N MET A 79 3.62 4.57 -4.94
CA MET A 79 3.61 5.62 -3.93
C MET A 79 4.79 6.59 -4.14
N CYS A 80 4.52 7.76 -4.71
CA CYS A 80 5.48 8.86 -4.79
C CYS A 80 6.93 8.44 -5.07
N GLU A 81 7.19 7.80 -6.21
CA GLU A 81 8.53 7.43 -6.69
C GLU A 81 9.40 6.63 -5.69
N SER A 82 8.89 5.60 -5.09
CA SER A 82 9.59 4.79 -4.08
C SER A 82 9.69 5.39 -2.67
N HIS A 83 9.16 6.58 -2.44
CA HIS A 83 9.01 7.10 -1.08
C HIS A 83 7.78 6.48 -0.42
N CYS A 84 7.89 6.16 0.87
CA CYS A 84 6.72 5.77 1.66
C CYS A 84 5.79 6.96 1.90
N ASP A 85 6.33 8.17 1.91
CA ASP A 85 5.62 9.43 2.03
C ASP A 85 5.97 10.36 0.87
N CYS A 86 4.98 11.06 0.33
CA CYS A 86 5.21 12.15 -0.60
C CYS A 86 5.86 13.33 0.15
N PRO A 87 6.97 13.89 -0.33
CA PRO A 87 7.64 15.01 0.34
C PRO A 87 6.76 16.27 0.44
N ALA A 88 5.90 16.51 -0.56
CA ALA A 88 4.99 17.65 -0.61
C ALA A 88 3.82 17.38 -1.56
N TRP A 89 2.76 18.20 -1.47
CA TRP A 89 1.55 18.06 -2.29
C TRP A 89 1.80 18.15 -3.80
N TYR A 90 2.83 18.85 -4.25
CA TYR A 90 3.15 18.97 -5.67
C TYR A 90 3.78 17.68 -6.27
N TRP A 91 4.09 16.68 -5.44
CA TRP A 91 4.44 15.34 -5.91
C TRP A 91 3.22 14.51 -6.32
N CYS A 92 2.01 14.95 -5.95
CA CYS A 92 0.79 14.26 -6.34
C CYS A 92 0.55 14.42 -7.84
N GLY A 93 0.41 13.29 -8.54
CA GLY A 93 0.27 13.26 -9.99
C GLY A 93 1.59 13.22 -10.77
N GLU A 94 2.73 13.32 -10.12
CA GLU A 94 4.02 13.12 -10.77
C GLU A 94 4.27 11.64 -11.08
N GLY A 95 4.35 11.31 -12.37
CA GLY A 95 4.60 9.96 -12.86
C GLY A 95 3.34 9.15 -13.13
N PRO A 96 3.33 8.41 -14.26
CA PRO A 96 2.13 7.71 -14.76
C PRO A 96 1.70 6.51 -13.93
N ASP A 97 2.57 5.99 -13.07
CA ASP A 97 2.35 4.76 -12.32
C ASP A 97 2.00 4.99 -10.84
N VAL A 98 2.01 6.26 -10.37
CA VAL A 98 1.70 6.59 -8.98
C VAL A 98 0.19 6.67 -8.79
N VAL A 99 -0.35 5.84 -7.90
CA VAL A 99 -1.80 5.71 -7.68
C VAL A 99 -2.22 6.01 -6.25
N SER A 100 -1.27 6.26 -5.37
CA SER A 100 -1.52 6.51 -3.95
C SER A 100 -0.59 7.59 -3.42
N TYR A 101 -1.11 8.47 -2.59
CA TYR A 101 -0.40 9.63 -2.05
C TYR A 101 -0.57 9.72 -0.53
N HIS A 102 0.52 9.82 0.19
CA HIS A 102 0.55 9.89 1.65
C HIS A 102 1.64 10.88 2.09
N PRO A 103 1.49 11.68 3.15
CA PRO A 103 0.51 11.61 4.24
C PRO A 103 -0.48 12.79 4.28
N PHE A 104 -1.22 13.08 3.26
CA PHE A 104 -2.11 14.25 3.18
C PHE A 104 -3.36 14.08 4.07
N LYS A 105 -3.19 14.24 5.38
CA LYS A 105 -4.20 13.95 6.41
C LYS A 105 -5.10 15.13 6.79
N SER A 106 -4.73 16.37 6.47
CA SER A 106 -5.62 17.54 6.64
C SER A 106 -6.46 17.76 5.40
N ILE A 107 -7.63 18.41 5.56
CA ILE A 107 -8.51 18.74 4.42
C ILE A 107 -7.78 19.59 3.39
N ASP A 108 -7.00 20.58 3.83
CA ASP A 108 -6.30 21.50 2.93
C ASP A 108 -5.17 20.79 2.18
N SER A 109 -4.36 19.98 2.85
CA SER A 109 -3.29 19.20 2.21
C SER A 109 -3.86 18.15 1.26
N TRP A 110 -4.97 17.50 1.61
CA TRP A 110 -5.66 16.55 0.74
C TRP A 110 -6.18 17.23 -0.52
N LYS A 111 -6.84 18.39 -0.40
CA LYS A 111 -7.34 19.16 -1.55
C LYS A 111 -6.22 19.64 -2.46
N ALA A 112 -5.10 20.10 -1.90
CA ALA A 112 -3.94 20.51 -2.66
C ALA A 112 -3.34 19.34 -3.47
N CYS A 113 -3.15 18.18 -2.84
CA CYS A 113 -2.67 16.96 -3.48
C CYS A 113 -3.62 16.50 -4.59
N MET A 114 -4.92 16.37 -4.30
CA MET A 114 -5.94 15.96 -5.26
C MET A 114 -6.02 16.91 -6.45
N GLY A 115 -6.03 18.24 -6.20
CA GLY A 115 -6.06 19.24 -7.26
C GLY A 115 -4.85 19.16 -8.18
N ASN A 116 -3.66 18.93 -7.62
CA ASN A 116 -2.44 18.74 -8.42
C ASN A 116 -2.49 17.45 -9.26
N ALA A 117 -2.90 16.33 -8.67
CA ALA A 117 -3.02 15.06 -9.38
C ALA A 117 -3.99 15.14 -10.56
N LEU A 118 -5.17 15.72 -10.37
CA LEU A 118 -6.17 15.89 -11.43
C LEU A 118 -5.71 16.84 -12.54
N ALA A 119 -4.94 17.89 -12.21
CA ALA A 119 -4.38 18.79 -13.21
C ALA A 119 -3.34 18.08 -14.09
N GLN A 120 -2.51 17.22 -13.53
CA GLN A 120 -1.53 16.43 -14.29
C GLN A 120 -2.19 15.42 -15.22
N ASP A 121 -3.23 14.73 -14.78
CA ASP A 121 -3.98 13.78 -15.61
C ASP A 121 -4.60 14.48 -16.83
N SER A 122 -5.19 15.64 -16.64
CA SER A 122 -5.81 16.42 -17.72
C SER A 122 -4.77 16.88 -18.76
N MET A 123 -3.56 17.22 -18.34
CA MET A 123 -2.46 17.58 -19.25
C MET A 123 -1.99 16.38 -20.08
N ASN A 124 -1.87 15.21 -19.47
CA ASN A 124 -1.46 13.97 -20.14
C ASN A 124 -2.47 13.54 -21.21
N GLU A 125 -3.78 13.63 -20.93
CA GLU A 125 -4.83 13.35 -21.92
C GLU A 125 -4.77 14.28 -23.14
N THR A 126 -4.48 15.56 -22.92
CA THR A 126 -4.38 16.55 -23.99
C THR A 126 -3.18 16.28 -24.90
N GLU A 127 -2.06 15.85 -24.33
CA GLU A 127 -0.84 15.52 -25.08
C GLU A 127 -1.04 14.28 -25.96
N VAL A 128 -1.69 13.23 -25.44
CA VAL A 128 -2.03 12.02 -26.22
C VAL A 128 -2.92 12.35 -27.42
N VAL A 129 -3.92 13.22 -27.25
CA VAL A 129 -4.81 13.63 -28.36
C VAL A 129 -4.08 14.44 -29.39
N SER A 130 -3.05 15.23 -29.04
CA SER A 130 -2.26 16.04 -29.98
C SER A 130 -1.31 15.20 -30.83
N VAL A 131 -0.82 14.08 -30.33
CA VAL A 131 0.08 13.14 -31.05
C VAL A 131 -0.69 12.26 -32.04
N LEU A 132 -2.00 12.08 -31.85
CA LEU A 132 -2.87 11.26 -32.71
C LEU A 132 -3.52 12.08 -33.88
N LYS A 133 -3.23 13.37 -34.01
CA LYS A 133 -3.64 14.23 -35.13
C LYS A 133 -2.50 14.48 -36.11
#